data_ae8dbd1b36cb226786de93b0c3a5578a
#
_entry.id   ae8dbd1b36cb226786de93b0c3a5578a
#
_cell.length_a   1.000
_cell.length_b   1.000
_cell.length_c   1.000
_cell.angle_alpha   90.00
_cell.angle_beta   90.00
_cell.angle_gamma   90.00
#
_symmetry.space_group_name_H-M   'P 1'
#
loop_
_entity.id
_entity.type
_entity.pdbx_description
1 polymer ?
#
loop_
_entity_poly.entity_id
_entity_poly.type
_entity_poly.pdbx_seq_one_letter_code
_entity_poly.pdbx_strand_id
1 'polypeptide(L)'
;IFNDEAFRDAPMGELALEAVNQSCWQTQPALPEAMYQLLSGAHYRTSPLDLRRMMDAPGQAFRCARAGGAVAGALWLVAEGGLSRELSQAVWAGFRRPRGNLVAQSLAAHGGSPLAATLRGLRVSRIAVHPTRQREGLGRKMIADIAADAAGYDYLSVSFGYTAELWRFWQRCGFTLVRLGTHREASSGCYTAMALYPLTAAGRQLAQRETQRLQRDEYWLRPWREESAPLPAVADAMLSDEDWLEAASFAFAHRPLAAALGCLNRLLMQADMPLPALRGRLQGKEEAALCAVLQLTGRKALQARWRREAADALRSLDAARADALRQQVAHLQFF
;
A
#
# COMPACT_ATOMS: atom_id res chain seq x y z
N ILE A 1 10.41 -21.70 22.41
CA ILE A 1 11.88 -21.75 22.29
C ILE A 1 12.18 -22.58 21.06
N PHE A 2 12.54 -21.90 19.99
CA PHE A 2 12.91 -22.56 18.74
C PHE A 2 14.38 -22.95 18.79
N ASN A 3 14.70 -24.11 18.28
CA ASN A 3 16.06 -24.63 18.29
C ASN A 3 16.85 -24.03 17.13
N ASP A 4 17.94 -23.35 17.41
CA ASP A 4 18.84 -22.74 16.40
C ASP A 4 19.48 -23.77 15.45
N GLU A 5 19.31 -25.07 15.74
CA GLU A 5 19.90 -26.14 14.91
C GLU A 5 19.34 -26.19 13.48
N ALA A 6 18.10 -25.72 13.26
CA ALA A 6 17.51 -25.68 11.93
C ALA A 6 18.25 -24.76 10.94
N PHE A 7 19.04 -23.80 11.45
CA PHE A 7 19.88 -22.93 10.63
C PHE A 7 21.25 -23.50 10.31
N ARG A 8 21.66 -24.59 10.94
CA ARG A 8 23.02 -25.13 10.84
C ARG A 8 23.23 -26.00 9.62
N ASP A 9 22.19 -26.66 9.14
CA ASP A 9 22.30 -27.50 7.95
C ASP A 9 22.08 -26.66 6.69
N ALA A 10 23.17 -26.40 5.95
CA ALA A 10 23.09 -25.76 4.67
C ALA A 10 22.19 -26.61 3.73
N PRO A 11 21.10 -26.06 3.18
CA PRO A 11 20.27 -26.81 2.24
C PRO A 11 21.02 -27.02 0.93
N MET A 12 21.52 -28.25 0.74
CA MET A 12 22.30 -28.65 -0.42
C MET A 12 21.43 -29.38 -1.43
N GLY A 13 21.71 -29.18 -2.71
CA GLY A 13 21.09 -29.93 -3.79
C GLY A 13 19.99 -29.20 -4.53
N GLU A 14 19.21 -29.95 -5.32
CA GLU A 14 18.12 -29.42 -6.12
C GLU A 14 16.95 -28.96 -5.26
N LEU A 15 16.34 -27.83 -5.65
CA LEU A 15 15.24 -27.21 -4.90
C LEU A 15 13.88 -27.67 -5.42
N ALA A 16 13.02 -28.10 -4.52
CA ALA A 16 11.62 -28.38 -4.79
C ALA A 16 10.76 -27.29 -4.17
N LEU A 17 9.90 -26.64 -4.98
CA LEU A 17 8.94 -25.65 -4.54
C LEU A 17 7.60 -26.30 -4.25
N GLU A 18 7.05 -26.09 -3.06
CA GLU A 18 5.79 -26.72 -2.66
C GLU A 18 4.88 -25.79 -1.86
N ALA A 19 3.57 -25.99 -2.01
CA ALA A 19 2.56 -25.38 -1.16
C ALA A 19 2.54 -26.08 0.21
N VAL A 20 2.40 -25.30 1.28
CA VAL A 20 2.35 -25.83 2.63
C VAL A 20 1.00 -25.47 3.26
N ASN A 21 0.26 -26.50 3.69
CA ASN A 21 -1.03 -26.31 4.32
C ASN A 21 -0.86 -26.01 5.82
N GLN A 22 -1.73 -25.17 6.39
CA GLN A 22 -1.75 -24.90 7.83
C GLN A 22 -1.90 -26.15 8.69
N SER A 23 -2.53 -27.21 8.19
CA SER A 23 -2.62 -28.51 8.89
C SER A 23 -1.26 -29.14 9.19
N CYS A 24 -0.18 -28.73 8.53
CA CYS A 24 1.17 -29.26 8.76
C CYS A 24 1.68 -29.03 10.19
N TRP A 25 1.13 -28.07 10.92
CA TRP A 25 1.45 -27.90 12.35
C TRP A 25 1.10 -29.12 13.19
N GLN A 26 0.11 -29.90 12.76
CA GLN A 26 -0.32 -31.12 13.45
C GLN A 26 0.38 -32.37 12.92
N THR A 27 0.63 -32.44 11.61
CA THR A 27 1.15 -33.63 10.92
C THR A 27 2.66 -33.65 10.74
N GLN A 28 3.27 -32.49 10.52
CA GLN A 28 4.71 -32.33 10.28
C GLN A 28 5.21 -31.04 10.94
N PRO A 29 5.25 -30.96 12.28
CA PRO A 29 5.55 -29.69 12.96
C PRO A 29 6.94 -29.14 12.70
N ALA A 30 7.91 -29.96 12.31
CA ALA A 30 9.28 -29.52 12.00
C ALA A 30 9.33 -28.58 10.78
N LEU A 31 8.45 -28.78 9.79
CA LEU A 31 8.42 -27.96 8.58
C LEU A 31 7.97 -26.52 8.84
N PRO A 32 6.78 -26.27 9.43
CA PRO A 32 6.36 -24.89 9.74
C PRO A 32 7.26 -24.21 10.78
N GLU A 33 7.85 -24.98 11.70
CA GLU A 33 8.83 -24.42 12.63
C GLU A 33 10.07 -23.91 11.92
N ALA A 34 10.64 -24.66 10.99
CA ALA A 34 11.78 -24.25 10.18
C ALA A 34 11.44 -23.02 9.30
N MET A 35 10.25 -22.99 8.71
CA MET A 35 9.76 -21.87 7.93
C MET A 35 9.62 -20.61 8.80
N TYR A 36 9.05 -20.74 9.99
CA TYR A 36 8.88 -19.64 10.92
C TYR A 36 10.22 -19.06 11.35
N GLN A 37 11.20 -19.89 11.67
CA GLN A 37 12.54 -19.44 12.03
C GLN A 37 13.19 -18.66 10.90
N LEU A 38 13.08 -19.15 9.67
CA LEU A 38 13.62 -18.48 8.50
C LEU A 38 12.94 -17.12 8.27
N LEU A 39 11.61 -17.07 8.32
CA LEU A 39 10.84 -15.84 8.16
C LEU A 39 11.10 -14.83 9.29
N SER A 40 11.32 -15.31 10.51
CA SER A 40 11.65 -14.47 11.67
C SER A 40 13.01 -13.81 11.53
N GLY A 41 14.01 -14.53 11.04
CA GLY A 41 15.35 -14.02 10.83
C GLY A 41 15.45 -12.94 9.75
N ALA A 42 14.50 -12.91 8.81
CA ALA A 42 14.48 -11.97 7.70
C ALA A 42 13.73 -10.66 8.01
N HIS A 43 12.95 -10.61 9.10
CA HIS A 43 12.09 -9.48 9.43
C HIS A 43 12.37 -8.94 10.84
N TYR A 44 12.40 -7.62 10.96
CA TYR A 44 12.81 -6.90 12.17
C TYR A 44 11.92 -7.13 13.39
N ARG A 45 10.64 -7.43 13.22
CA ARG A 45 9.72 -7.66 14.34
C ARG A 45 8.84 -8.87 14.08
N THR A 46 9.21 -10.00 14.66
CA THR A 46 8.36 -11.18 14.78
C THR A 46 7.84 -11.30 16.19
N SER A 47 6.54 -11.52 16.32
CA SER A 47 5.89 -11.67 17.62
C SER A 47 5.23 -13.05 17.73
N PRO A 48 4.94 -13.52 18.95
CA PRO A 48 4.12 -14.72 19.14
C PRO A 48 2.75 -14.63 18.45
N LEU A 49 2.24 -13.41 18.26
CA LEU A 49 1.00 -13.16 17.52
C LEU A 49 1.14 -13.53 16.05
N ASP A 50 2.30 -13.26 15.42
CA ASP A 50 2.57 -13.64 14.04
C ASP A 50 2.58 -15.16 13.88
N LEU A 51 3.19 -15.89 14.82
CA LEU A 51 3.16 -17.34 14.82
C LEU A 51 1.73 -17.86 14.90
N ARG A 52 0.91 -17.28 15.78
CA ARG A 52 -0.50 -17.67 15.91
C ARG A 52 -1.27 -17.41 14.61
N ARG A 53 -1.03 -16.30 13.94
CA ARG A 53 -1.63 -15.99 12.64
C ARG A 53 -1.24 -17.00 11.57
N MET A 54 0.03 -17.41 11.54
CA MET A 54 0.48 -18.47 10.62
C MET A 54 -0.26 -19.77 10.85
N MET A 55 -0.54 -20.12 12.10
CA MET A 55 -1.21 -21.39 12.45
C MET A 55 -2.71 -21.39 12.16
N ASP A 56 -3.40 -20.31 12.49
CA ASP A 56 -4.85 -20.35 12.69
C ASP A 56 -5.66 -19.36 11.84
N ALA A 57 -5.07 -18.26 11.38
CA ALA A 57 -5.83 -17.22 10.70
C ALA A 57 -6.31 -17.67 9.30
N PRO A 58 -7.56 -17.36 8.92
CA PRO A 58 -8.07 -17.67 7.59
C PRO A 58 -7.41 -16.77 6.53
N GLY A 59 -7.43 -17.22 5.28
CA GLY A 59 -6.87 -16.47 4.15
C GLY A 59 -5.35 -16.45 4.10
N GLN A 60 -4.68 -17.28 4.90
CA GLN A 60 -3.23 -17.44 4.89
C GLN A 60 -2.84 -18.60 3.98
N ALA A 61 -1.75 -18.40 3.22
CA ALA A 61 -1.16 -19.44 2.39
C ALA A 61 0.35 -19.44 2.57
N PHE A 62 0.97 -20.58 2.38
CA PHE A 62 2.41 -20.77 2.59
C PHE A 62 3.03 -21.52 1.45
N ARG A 63 4.26 -21.14 1.09
CA ARG A 63 5.12 -21.84 0.15
C ARG A 63 6.49 -22.04 0.76
N CYS A 64 7.13 -23.14 0.46
CA CYS A 64 8.52 -23.34 0.81
C CYS A 64 9.33 -23.90 -0.35
N ALA A 65 10.63 -23.64 -0.31
CA ALA A 65 11.61 -24.28 -1.16
C ALA A 65 12.44 -25.22 -0.28
N ARG A 66 12.50 -26.49 -0.65
CA ARG A 66 13.24 -27.53 0.10
C ARG A 66 14.35 -28.10 -0.75
N ALA A 67 15.46 -28.40 -0.10
CA ALA A 67 16.58 -29.12 -0.69
C ALA A 67 16.98 -30.23 0.29
N GLY A 68 16.84 -31.50 -0.13
CA GLY A 68 17.23 -32.62 0.69
C GLY A 68 16.56 -32.70 2.08
N GLY A 69 15.33 -32.22 2.20
CA GLY A 69 14.60 -32.19 3.47
C GLY A 69 14.79 -30.92 4.29
N ALA A 70 15.76 -30.07 3.94
CA ALA A 70 15.99 -28.77 4.60
C ALA A 70 15.25 -27.64 3.89
N VAL A 71 14.76 -26.65 4.66
CA VAL A 71 14.07 -25.50 4.10
C VAL A 71 15.07 -24.45 3.64
N ALA A 72 15.08 -24.16 2.36
CA ALA A 72 15.95 -23.16 1.74
C ALA A 72 15.27 -21.80 1.56
N GLY A 73 13.94 -21.78 1.49
CA GLY A 73 13.17 -20.56 1.35
C GLY A 73 11.74 -20.75 1.88
N ALA A 74 11.11 -19.65 2.29
CA ALA A 74 9.76 -19.64 2.79
C ALA A 74 9.01 -18.38 2.37
N LEU A 75 7.71 -18.54 2.12
CA LEU A 75 6.78 -17.45 1.80
C LEU A 75 5.54 -17.56 2.67
N TRP A 76 5.11 -16.41 3.17
CA TRP A 76 3.83 -16.24 3.84
C TRP A 76 2.96 -15.27 3.03
N LEU A 77 1.80 -15.75 2.60
CA LEU A 77 0.87 -15.04 1.75
C LEU A 77 -0.45 -14.78 2.46
N VAL A 78 -1.06 -13.64 2.19
CA VAL A 78 -2.34 -13.25 2.78
C VAL A 78 -3.30 -12.85 1.67
N ALA A 79 -4.47 -13.49 1.62
CA ALA A 79 -5.54 -13.11 0.70
C ALA A 79 -6.18 -11.79 1.15
N GLU A 80 -6.37 -10.87 0.22
CA GLU A 80 -6.92 -9.54 0.46
C GLU A 80 -7.90 -9.15 -0.63
N GLY A 81 -8.72 -8.15 -0.33
CA GLY A 81 -9.64 -7.58 -1.33
C GLY A 81 -10.95 -8.34 -1.43
N GLY A 82 -11.60 -8.21 -2.57
CA GLY A 82 -12.94 -8.77 -2.78
C GLY A 82 -14.01 -8.06 -1.96
N LEU A 83 -13.79 -6.81 -1.57
CA LEU A 83 -14.78 -6.02 -0.85
C LEU A 83 -15.94 -5.64 -1.80
N SER A 84 -17.11 -5.36 -1.24
CA SER A 84 -18.22 -4.83 -2.04
C SER A 84 -17.87 -3.49 -2.66
N ARG A 85 -18.54 -3.13 -3.75
CA ARG A 85 -18.35 -1.84 -4.41
C ARG A 85 -18.58 -0.69 -3.44
N GLU A 86 -19.65 -0.76 -2.66
CA GLU A 86 -20.05 0.25 -1.68
C GLU A 86 -18.99 0.41 -0.59
N LEU A 87 -18.50 -0.69 -0.05
CA LEU A 87 -17.45 -0.63 0.98
C LEU A 87 -16.13 -0.09 0.42
N SER A 88 -15.71 -0.51 -0.77
CA SER A 88 -14.51 0.02 -1.42
C SER A 88 -14.60 1.53 -1.64
N GLN A 89 -15.73 2.03 -2.12
CA GLN A 89 -15.97 3.46 -2.30
C GLN A 89 -15.96 4.22 -0.97
N ALA A 90 -16.55 3.65 0.07
CA ALA A 90 -16.54 4.24 1.42
C ALA A 90 -15.12 4.31 2.00
N VAL A 91 -14.30 3.30 1.76
CA VAL A 91 -12.88 3.29 2.13
C VAL A 91 -12.12 4.38 1.36
N TRP A 92 -12.33 4.47 0.05
CA TRP A 92 -11.74 5.50 -0.80
C TRP A 92 -12.09 6.92 -0.33
N ALA A 93 -13.35 7.14 0.07
CA ALA A 93 -13.82 8.42 0.58
C ALA A 93 -13.38 8.73 2.03
N GLY A 94 -12.78 7.78 2.73
CA GLY A 94 -12.31 7.94 4.10
C GLY A 94 -13.35 7.66 5.19
N PHE A 95 -14.55 7.17 4.85
CA PHE A 95 -15.62 6.89 5.81
C PHE A 95 -15.47 5.56 6.54
N ARG A 96 -14.74 4.61 5.96
CA ARG A 96 -14.54 3.26 6.51
C ARG A 96 -13.07 2.88 6.50
N ARG A 97 -12.69 2.11 7.53
CA ARG A 97 -11.35 1.53 7.68
C ARG A 97 -11.50 0.11 8.22
N PRO A 98 -11.93 -0.86 7.38
CA PRO A 98 -12.05 -2.25 7.82
C PRO A 98 -10.68 -2.81 8.24
N ARG A 99 -10.67 -3.78 9.11
CA ARG A 99 -9.45 -4.46 9.55
C ARG A 99 -8.91 -5.36 8.43
N GLY A 100 -7.61 -5.53 8.39
CA GLY A 100 -6.94 -6.35 7.37
C GLY A 100 -6.89 -5.66 6.02
N ASN A 101 -6.72 -6.46 4.96
CA ASN A 101 -6.70 -5.97 3.58
C ASN A 101 -5.69 -4.82 3.36
N LEU A 102 -4.49 -4.96 3.91
CA LEU A 102 -3.51 -3.86 4.01
C LEU A 102 -3.29 -3.14 2.68
N VAL A 103 -2.90 -3.86 1.63
CA VAL A 103 -2.64 -3.27 0.32
C VAL A 103 -3.94 -2.96 -0.42
N ALA A 104 -4.89 -3.90 -0.46
CA ALA A 104 -6.16 -3.71 -1.14
C ALA A 104 -6.90 -2.48 -0.63
N GLN A 105 -6.96 -2.32 0.69
CA GLN A 105 -7.58 -1.16 1.32
C GLN A 105 -6.80 0.13 1.04
N SER A 106 -5.48 0.09 1.10
CA SER A 106 -4.62 1.25 0.87
C SER A 106 -4.73 1.78 -0.56
N LEU A 107 -4.91 0.91 -1.55
CA LEU A 107 -5.10 1.31 -2.94
C LEU A 107 -6.39 2.13 -3.13
N ALA A 108 -7.42 1.89 -2.34
CA ALA A 108 -8.59 2.74 -2.29
C ALA A 108 -8.37 3.98 -1.42
N ALA A 109 -7.92 3.80 -0.17
CA ALA A 109 -7.82 4.87 0.83
C ALA A 109 -6.77 5.93 0.50
N HIS A 110 -5.66 5.54 -0.10
CA HIS A 110 -4.53 6.41 -0.44
C HIS A 110 -4.24 6.47 -1.94
N GLY A 111 -4.84 5.61 -2.73
CA GLY A 111 -4.78 5.61 -4.18
C GLY A 111 -5.91 6.44 -4.82
N GLY A 112 -5.98 6.40 -6.14
CA GLY A 112 -6.96 7.15 -6.91
C GLY A 112 -8.16 6.34 -7.41
N SER A 113 -8.22 5.05 -7.09
CA SER A 113 -9.22 4.13 -7.68
C SER A 113 -10.29 3.77 -6.66
N PRO A 114 -11.53 4.32 -6.78
CA PRO A 114 -12.59 4.07 -5.79
C PRO A 114 -12.97 2.60 -5.63
N LEU A 115 -12.79 1.80 -6.68
CA LEU A 115 -13.12 0.37 -6.69
C LEU A 115 -11.91 -0.55 -6.50
N ALA A 116 -10.76 0.00 -6.12
CA ALA A 116 -9.52 -0.78 -5.98
C ALA A 116 -9.67 -1.99 -5.05
N ALA A 117 -10.38 -1.82 -3.94
CA ALA A 117 -10.53 -2.88 -2.95
C ALA A 117 -11.54 -3.98 -3.35
N THR A 118 -12.24 -3.84 -4.48
CA THR A 118 -13.09 -4.90 -5.02
C THR A 118 -12.26 -6.01 -5.69
N LEU A 119 -11.07 -5.71 -6.15
CA LEU A 119 -10.18 -6.70 -6.75
C LEU A 119 -9.61 -7.60 -5.65
N ARG A 120 -9.29 -8.84 -6.03
CA ARG A 120 -8.72 -9.83 -5.13
C ARG A 120 -7.21 -9.86 -5.29
N GLY A 121 -6.50 -9.64 -4.20
CA GLY A 121 -5.05 -9.67 -4.15
C GLY A 121 -4.51 -10.78 -3.26
N LEU A 122 -3.32 -11.23 -3.56
CA LEU A 122 -2.55 -12.12 -2.72
C LEU A 122 -1.28 -11.37 -2.30
N ARG A 123 -1.23 -10.95 -1.04
CA ARG A 123 -0.11 -10.16 -0.53
C ARG A 123 1.01 -11.07 -0.02
N VAL A 124 2.22 -10.78 -0.48
CA VAL A 124 3.43 -11.38 0.10
C VAL A 124 3.65 -10.69 1.45
N SER A 125 3.25 -11.37 2.53
CA SER A 125 3.43 -10.83 3.89
C SER A 125 4.89 -10.91 4.31
N ARG A 126 5.52 -12.04 4.04
CA ARG A 126 6.95 -12.26 4.32
C ARG A 126 7.55 -13.22 3.32
N ILE A 127 8.82 -12.97 2.99
CA ILE A 127 9.65 -13.84 2.18
C ILE A 127 11.04 -13.93 2.80
N ALA A 128 11.61 -15.12 2.84
CA ALA A 128 12.96 -15.33 3.32
C ALA A 128 13.64 -16.44 2.56
N VAL A 129 14.95 -16.28 2.36
CA VAL A 129 15.83 -17.28 1.76
C VAL A 129 16.94 -17.59 2.75
N HIS A 130 17.26 -18.88 2.92
CA HIS A 130 18.35 -19.31 3.80
C HIS A 130 19.65 -18.59 3.43
N PRO A 131 20.44 -18.13 4.38
CA PRO A 131 21.65 -17.34 4.10
C PRO A 131 22.62 -18.00 3.12
N THR A 132 22.76 -19.33 3.14
CA THR A 132 23.64 -20.08 2.24
C THR A 132 23.11 -20.18 0.80
N ARG A 133 21.84 -19.87 0.58
CA ARG A 133 21.18 -19.93 -0.74
C ARG A 133 20.72 -18.58 -1.24
N GLN A 134 21.14 -17.50 -0.59
CA GLN A 134 20.87 -16.13 -1.05
C GLN A 134 21.70 -15.83 -2.31
N ARG A 135 21.17 -14.88 -3.11
CA ARG A 135 21.78 -14.41 -4.36
C ARG A 135 21.81 -15.44 -5.51
N GLU A 136 21.10 -16.56 -5.36
CA GLU A 136 20.91 -17.55 -6.41
C GLU A 136 19.61 -17.36 -7.20
N GLY A 137 18.86 -16.29 -6.91
CA GLY A 137 17.56 -16.04 -7.55
C GLY A 137 16.41 -16.85 -6.99
N LEU A 138 16.55 -17.50 -5.82
CA LEU A 138 15.50 -18.34 -5.24
C LEU A 138 14.26 -17.54 -4.88
N GLY A 139 14.40 -16.35 -4.28
CA GLY A 139 13.27 -15.48 -3.96
C GLY A 139 12.44 -15.14 -5.19
N ARG A 140 13.10 -14.81 -6.29
CA ARG A 140 12.45 -14.54 -7.57
C ARG A 140 11.74 -15.76 -8.13
N LYS A 141 12.35 -16.96 -8.02
CA LYS A 141 11.73 -18.23 -8.45
C LYS A 141 10.47 -18.54 -7.66
N MET A 142 10.50 -18.34 -6.34
CA MET A 142 9.32 -18.54 -5.48
C MET A 142 8.18 -17.60 -5.87
N ILE A 143 8.47 -16.34 -6.16
CA ILE A 143 7.46 -15.37 -6.62
C ILE A 143 6.88 -15.79 -7.98
N ALA A 144 7.71 -16.20 -8.91
CA ALA A 144 7.27 -16.69 -10.22
C ALA A 144 6.39 -17.94 -10.12
N ASP A 145 6.72 -18.85 -9.21
CA ASP A 145 5.93 -20.05 -8.94
C ASP A 145 4.51 -19.70 -8.45
N ILE A 146 4.41 -18.75 -7.51
CA ILE A 146 3.11 -18.28 -7.03
C ILE A 146 2.33 -17.60 -8.15
N ALA A 147 2.96 -16.74 -8.94
CA ALA A 147 2.32 -16.04 -10.04
C ALA A 147 1.71 -17.00 -11.05
N ALA A 148 2.38 -18.12 -11.31
CA ALA A 148 1.87 -19.16 -12.20
C ALA A 148 0.68 -19.94 -11.65
N ASP A 149 0.52 -20.00 -10.32
CA ASP A 149 -0.49 -20.82 -9.62
C ASP A 149 -1.56 -19.99 -8.91
N ALA A 150 -1.56 -18.68 -9.04
CA ALA A 150 -2.45 -17.78 -8.29
C ALA A 150 -3.81 -17.58 -9.00
N ALA A 151 -4.49 -18.66 -9.37
CA ALA A 151 -5.82 -18.60 -9.97
C ALA A 151 -6.84 -17.97 -8.99
N GLY A 152 -7.70 -17.09 -9.50
CA GLY A 152 -8.73 -16.41 -8.70
C GLY A 152 -8.25 -15.11 -8.07
N TYR A 153 -7.03 -14.67 -8.30
CA TYR A 153 -6.50 -13.39 -7.86
C TYR A 153 -6.21 -12.47 -9.05
N ASP A 154 -6.41 -11.18 -8.84
CA ASP A 154 -6.16 -10.16 -9.86
C ASP A 154 -4.72 -9.67 -9.85
N TYR A 155 -4.04 -9.76 -8.69
CA TYR A 155 -2.66 -9.35 -8.53
C TYR A 155 -1.99 -10.03 -7.33
N LEU A 156 -0.67 -10.10 -7.37
CA LEU A 156 0.14 -10.24 -6.17
C LEU A 156 0.51 -8.84 -5.69
N SER A 157 0.65 -8.67 -4.38
CA SER A 157 1.05 -7.38 -3.81
C SER A 157 2.14 -7.55 -2.77
N VAL A 158 2.84 -6.45 -2.49
CA VAL A 158 3.79 -6.33 -1.40
C VAL A 158 3.73 -4.93 -0.81
N SER A 159 3.89 -4.86 0.51
CA SER A 159 4.10 -3.61 1.25
C SER A 159 5.43 -3.72 1.98
N PHE A 160 6.30 -2.73 1.79
CA PHE A 160 7.65 -2.76 2.37
C PHE A 160 8.12 -1.35 2.72
N GLY A 161 9.08 -1.26 3.65
CA GLY A 161 9.81 -0.02 3.88
C GLY A 161 10.74 0.24 2.70
N TYR A 162 10.57 1.39 2.06
CA TYR A 162 11.32 1.69 0.84
C TYR A 162 12.83 1.79 1.10
N THR A 163 13.59 0.96 0.42
CA THR A 163 15.01 1.11 0.15
C THR A 163 15.26 0.82 -1.33
N ALA A 164 16.30 1.41 -1.90
CA ALA A 164 16.65 1.16 -3.29
C ALA A 164 16.93 -0.32 -3.58
N GLU A 165 17.54 -1.02 -2.61
CA GLU A 165 17.86 -2.44 -2.69
C GLU A 165 16.58 -3.30 -2.72
N LEU A 166 15.64 -3.07 -1.80
CA LEU A 166 14.38 -3.81 -1.76
C LEU A 166 13.54 -3.55 -3.00
N TRP A 167 13.44 -2.30 -3.44
CA TRP A 167 12.71 -1.98 -4.67
C TRP A 167 13.32 -2.68 -5.89
N ARG A 168 14.64 -2.72 -5.99
CA ARG A 168 15.32 -3.43 -7.08
C ARG A 168 14.96 -4.92 -7.11
N PHE A 169 14.88 -5.55 -5.95
CA PHE A 169 14.45 -6.94 -5.84
C PHE A 169 13.02 -7.14 -6.38
N TRP A 170 12.07 -6.34 -5.89
CA TRP A 170 10.67 -6.44 -6.30
C TRP A 170 10.47 -6.08 -7.77
N GLN A 171 11.19 -5.09 -8.25
CA GLN A 171 11.16 -4.71 -9.66
C GLN A 171 11.64 -5.85 -10.56
N ARG A 172 12.71 -6.53 -10.17
CA ARG A 172 13.22 -7.71 -10.88
C ARG A 172 12.26 -8.88 -10.86
N CYS A 173 11.44 -9.00 -9.83
CA CYS A 173 10.36 -9.98 -9.76
C CYS A 173 9.18 -9.64 -10.68
N GLY A 174 9.14 -8.45 -11.28
CA GLY A 174 8.07 -8.01 -12.16
C GLY A 174 7.02 -7.12 -11.52
N PHE A 175 7.25 -6.63 -10.31
CA PHE A 175 6.33 -5.72 -9.62
C PHE A 175 6.42 -4.30 -10.15
N THR A 176 5.28 -3.61 -10.13
CA THR A 176 5.14 -2.19 -10.46
C THR A 176 4.87 -1.40 -9.21
N LEU A 177 5.63 -0.32 -8.98
CA LEU A 177 5.43 0.56 -7.82
C LEU A 177 4.13 1.34 -7.98
N VAL A 178 3.25 1.25 -6.99
CA VAL A 178 1.91 1.89 -7.03
C VAL A 178 1.70 2.88 -5.90
N ARG A 179 2.52 2.81 -4.84
CA ARG A 179 2.46 3.76 -3.72
C ARG A 179 3.85 3.99 -3.14
N LEU A 180 4.14 5.24 -2.85
CA LEU A 180 5.27 5.63 -2.00
C LEU A 180 4.77 6.72 -1.05
N GLY A 181 4.76 6.43 0.24
CA GLY A 181 4.26 7.32 1.27
C GLY A 181 5.14 8.56 1.48
N THR A 182 4.61 9.53 2.20
CA THR A 182 5.29 10.79 2.55
C THR A 182 5.63 10.87 4.03
N HIS A 183 5.38 9.81 4.77
CA HIS A 183 5.62 9.72 6.20
C HIS A 183 6.48 8.51 6.53
N ARG A 184 7.53 8.71 7.35
CA ARG A 184 8.37 7.61 7.80
C ARG A 184 7.65 6.79 8.85
N GLU A 185 7.68 5.48 8.71
CA GLU A 185 7.15 4.58 9.74
C GLU A 185 8.09 4.53 10.94
N ALA A 186 7.50 4.62 12.14
CA ALA A 186 8.26 4.57 13.39
C ALA A 186 9.05 3.25 13.56
N SER A 187 8.52 2.15 13.03
CA SER A 187 9.12 0.82 13.17
C SER A 187 10.38 0.63 12.31
N SER A 188 10.37 1.11 11.06
CA SER A 188 11.44 0.88 10.10
C SER A 188 12.29 2.12 9.81
N GLY A 189 11.78 3.31 10.13
CA GLY A 189 12.37 4.58 9.71
C GLY A 189 12.28 4.84 8.20
N CYS A 190 11.56 4.01 7.46
CA CYS A 190 11.42 4.09 6.02
C CYS A 190 10.02 4.58 5.60
N TYR A 191 9.93 5.12 4.40
CA TYR A 191 8.63 5.40 3.79
C TYR A 191 7.98 4.11 3.32
N THR A 192 6.66 3.99 3.49
CA THR A 192 5.91 2.83 3.01
C THR A 192 5.88 2.83 1.49
N ALA A 193 6.30 1.72 0.90
CA ALA A 193 6.14 1.45 -0.52
C ALA A 193 5.21 0.26 -0.73
N MET A 194 4.40 0.32 -1.78
CA MET A 194 3.54 -0.78 -2.19
C MET A 194 3.70 -1.02 -3.69
N ALA A 195 3.73 -2.28 -4.08
CA ALA A 195 3.91 -2.68 -5.46
C ALA A 195 2.98 -3.85 -5.81
N LEU A 196 2.60 -3.93 -7.08
CA LEU A 196 1.71 -4.96 -7.60
C LEU A 196 2.38 -5.75 -8.71
N TYR A 197 2.10 -7.06 -8.74
CA TYR A 197 2.34 -7.95 -9.86
C TYR A 197 0.99 -8.33 -10.45
N PRO A 198 0.57 -7.78 -11.61
CA PRO A 198 -0.74 -8.05 -12.18
C PRO A 198 -0.88 -9.48 -12.70
N LEU A 199 -2.03 -10.10 -12.45
CA LEU A 199 -2.35 -11.46 -12.92
C LEU A 199 -3.48 -11.47 -13.94
N THR A 200 -4.38 -10.46 -13.90
CA THR A 200 -5.54 -10.34 -14.78
C THR A 200 -5.54 -9.00 -15.50
N ALA A 201 -6.43 -8.84 -16.47
CA ALA A 201 -6.64 -7.55 -17.14
C ALA A 201 -7.04 -6.46 -16.15
N ALA A 202 -7.93 -6.76 -15.20
CA ALA A 202 -8.34 -5.82 -14.15
C ALA A 202 -7.16 -5.43 -13.25
N GLY A 203 -6.32 -6.39 -12.88
CA GLY A 203 -5.09 -6.13 -12.12
C GLY A 203 -4.09 -5.27 -12.88
N ARG A 204 -3.94 -5.48 -14.18
CA ARG A 204 -3.07 -4.65 -15.03
C ARG A 204 -3.58 -3.22 -15.13
N GLN A 205 -4.89 -3.03 -15.29
CA GLN A 205 -5.49 -1.70 -15.34
C GLN A 205 -5.28 -0.95 -14.02
N LEU A 206 -5.50 -1.61 -12.90
CA LEU A 206 -5.28 -1.01 -11.58
C LEU A 206 -3.82 -0.60 -11.38
N ALA A 207 -2.88 -1.49 -11.65
CA ALA A 207 -1.45 -1.20 -11.52
C ALA A 207 -1.02 -0.04 -12.42
N GLN A 208 -1.49 -0.01 -13.65
CA GLN A 208 -1.19 1.06 -14.61
C GLN A 208 -1.75 2.40 -14.16
N ARG A 209 -3.01 2.45 -13.72
CA ARG A 209 -3.64 3.69 -13.23
C ARG A 209 -2.91 4.25 -12.01
N GLU A 210 -2.60 3.38 -11.04
CA GLU A 210 -1.97 3.81 -9.80
C GLU A 210 -0.50 4.24 -10.01
N THR A 211 0.25 3.56 -10.85
CA THR A 211 1.61 3.99 -11.15
C THR A 211 1.64 5.30 -11.94
N GLN A 212 0.71 5.50 -12.88
CA GLN A 212 0.58 6.77 -13.61
C GLN A 212 0.21 7.91 -12.67
N ARG A 213 -0.74 7.67 -11.75
CA ARG A 213 -1.11 8.65 -10.72
C ARG A 213 0.10 9.00 -9.85
N LEU A 214 0.83 8.01 -9.39
CA LEU A 214 2.02 8.21 -8.56
C LEU A 214 3.08 9.05 -9.31
N GLN A 215 3.30 8.78 -10.59
CA GLN A 215 4.22 9.56 -11.43
C GLN A 215 3.77 11.02 -11.60
N ARG A 216 2.47 11.24 -11.82
CA ARG A 216 1.89 12.60 -11.91
C ARG A 216 2.01 13.36 -10.60
N ASP A 217 1.85 12.68 -9.48
CA ASP A 217 1.86 13.30 -8.16
C ASP A 217 3.27 13.51 -7.61
N GLU A 218 4.28 12.81 -8.13
CA GLU A 218 5.63 12.79 -7.56
C GLU A 218 6.26 14.17 -7.40
N TYR A 219 6.06 15.06 -8.35
CA TYR A 219 6.55 16.44 -8.24
C TYR A 219 6.04 17.13 -6.96
N TRP A 220 4.78 16.87 -6.59
CA TRP A 220 4.12 17.47 -5.42
C TRP A 220 4.40 16.70 -4.12
N LEU A 221 4.69 15.40 -4.22
CA LEU A 221 5.01 14.56 -3.07
C LEU A 221 6.48 14.67 -2.65
N ARG A 222 7.36 14.91 -3.59
CA ARG A 222 8.82 14.92 -3.36
C ARG A 222 9.26 15.85 -2.24
N PRO A 223 8.72 17.08 -2.08
CA PRO A 223 9.09 17.96 -0.97
C PRO A 223 8.76 17.41 0.41
N TRP A 224 7.88 16.42 0.51
CA TRP A 224 7.48 15.78 1.76
C TRP A 224 8.37 14.61 2.15
N ARG A 225 9.32 14.25 1.29
CA ARG A 225 10.27 13.18 1.53
C ARG A 225 11.69 13.72 1.55
N GLU A 226 12.52 13.12 2.39
CA GLU A 226 13.95 13.42 2.42
C GLU A 226 14.74 12.62 1.36
N GLU A 227 14.13 11.55 0.84
CA GLU A 227 14.74 10.66 -0.15
C GLU A 227 14.02 10.80 -1.50
N SER A 228 14.79 10.76 -2.59
CA SER A 228 14.22 10.77 -3.93
C SER A 228 13.60 9.42 -4.27
N ALA A 229 12.41 9.45 -4.84
CA ALA A 229 11.79 8.27 -5.42
C ALA A 229 12.44 7.93 -6.77
N PRO A 230 12.44 6.65 -7.19
CA PRO A 230 12.92 6.22 -8.51
C PRO A 230 11.89 6.54 -9.60
N LEU A 231 11.28 7.71 -9.54
CA LEU A 231 10.21 8.15 -10.44
C LEU A 231 10.54 9.53 -10.99
N PRO A 232 10.19 9.81 -12.26
CA PRO A 232 10.34 11.15 -12.80
C PRO A 232 9.42 12.13 -12.08
N ALA A 233 9.90 13.34 -11.83
CA ALA A 233 9.13 14.41 -11.23
C ALA A 233 8.90 15.50 -12.28
N VAL A 234 7.72 15.49 -12.88
CA VAL A 234 7.31 16.49 -13.88
C VAL A 234 6.12 17.26 -13.33
N ALA A 235 6.26 18.59 -13.33
CA ALA A 235 5.16 19.45 -12.88
C ALA A 235 4.00 19.38 -13.89
N ASP A 236 2.92 18.73 -13.50
CA ASP A 236 1.66 18.69 -14.24
C ASP A 236 0.60 19.43 -13.44
N ALA A 237 0.25 20.63 -13.91
CA ALA A 237 -0.71 21.50 -13.24
C ALA A 237 -2.15 21.33 -13.74
N MET A 238 -2.39 20.46 -14.71
CA MET A 238 -3.73 20.24 -15.24
C MET A 238 -4.59 19.43 -14.27
N LEU A 239 -5.81 19.90 -14.04
CA LEU A 239 -6.83 19.15 -13.30
C LEU A 239 -7.49 18.13 -14.23
N SER A 240 -7.21 16.85 -14.00
CA SER A 240 -7.90 15.75 -14.66
C SER A 240 -9.27 15.48 -14.00
N ASP A 241 -10.07 14.63 -14.65
CA ASP A 241 -11.34 14.19 -14.07
C ASP A 241 -11.11 13.43 -12.75
N GLU A 242 -10.05 12.65 -12.68
CA GLU A 242 -9.63 11.96 -11.45
C GLU A 242 -9.24 12.96 -10.36
N ASP A 243 -8.55 14.03 -10.69
CA ASP A 243 -8.20 15.09 -9.72
C ASP A 243 -9.45 15.76 -9.14
N TRP A 244 -10.44 16.04 -9.99
CA TRP A 244 -11.72 16.59 -9.54
C TRP A 244 -12.41 15.66 -8.54
N LEU A 245 -12.44 14.36 -8.84
CA LEU A 245 -13.07 13.37 -7.99
C LEU A 245 -12.33 13.23 -6.64
N GLU A 246 -11.02 13.14 -6.66
CA GLU A 246 -10.21 13.05 -5.44
C GLU A 246 -10.32 14.32 -4.58
N ALA A 247 -10.24 15.50 -5.19
CA ALA A 247 -10.41 16.76 -4.49
C ALA A 247 -11.81 16.88 -3.88
N ALA A 248 -12.84 16.42 -4.57
CA ALA A 248 -14.20 16.37 -4.03
C ALA A 248 -14.32 15.41 -2.85
N SER A 249 -13.65 14.27 -2.87
CA SER A 249 -13.66 13.35 -1.73
C SER A 249 -12.92 13.92 -0.52
N PHE A 250 -11.91 14.74 -0.75
CA PHE A 250 -11.27 15.51 0.34
C PHE A 250 -12.19 16.62 0.86
N ALA A 251 -12.79 17.42 -0.03
CA ALA A 251 -13.61 18.56 0.34
C ALA A 251 -14.93 18.18 1.00
N PHE A 252 -15.59 17.13 0.50
CA PHE A 252 -16.96 16.78 0.86
C PHE A 252 -17.11 15.44 1.58
N ALA A 253 -16.03 14.70 1.76
CA ALA A 253 -15.97 13.45 2.49
C ALA A 253 -14.81 13.48 3.51
N HIS A 254 -14.17 12.34 3.78
CA HIS A 254 -13.15 12.22 4.83
C HIS A 254 -11.78 11.78 4.32
N ARG A 255 -11.52 11.90 3.03
CA ARG A 255 -10.22 11.54 2.49
C ARG A 255 -9.12 12.38 3.15
N PRO A 256 -8.01 11.77 3.64
CA PRO A 256 -6.98 12.53 4.34
C PRO A 256 -6.16 13.41 3.40
N LEU A 257 -5.59 14.49 3.94
CA LEU A 257 -4.73 15.41 3.19
C LEU A 257 -3.57 14.67 2.52
N ALA A 258 -2.92 13.77 3.25
CA ALA A 258 -1.79 13.00 2.74
C ALA A 258 -2.13 12.13 1.51
N ALA A 259 -3.40 11.78 1.34
CA ALA A 259 -3.88 11.01 0.19
C ALA A 259 -4.35 11.90 -0.98
N ALA A 260 -4.28 13.21 -0.84
CA ALA A 260 -4.82 14.17 -1.81
C ALA A 260 -3.81 15.26 -2.19
N LEU A 261 -2.53 15.10 -1.85
CA LEU A 261 -1.52 16.14 -2.05
C LEU A 261 -1.36 16.57 -3.52
N GLY A 262 -1.34 15.61 -4.44
CA GLY A 262 -1.20 15.93 -5.87
C GLY A 262 -2.40 16.72 -6.40
N CYS A 263 -3.61 16.21 -6.22
CA CYS A 263 -4.82 16.87 -6.73
C CYS A 263 -5.06 18.22 -6.08
N LEU A 264 -4.76 18.37 -4.80
CA LEU A 264 -4.94 19.66 -4.09
C LEU A 264 -3.91 20.70 -4.57
N ASN A 265 -2.66 20.32 -4.81
CA ASN A 265 -1.69 21.23 -5.40
C ASN A 265 -2.14 21.72 -6.78
N ARG A 266 -2.62 20.81 -7.63
CA ARG A 266 -3.14 21.19 -8.96
C ARG A 266 -4.38 22.06 -8.85
N LEU A 267 -5.27 21.79 -7.91
CA LEU A 267 -6.44 22.63 -7.62
C LEU A 267 -6.03 24.06 -7.25
N LEU A 268 -5.06 24.21 -6.34
CA LEU A 268 -4.58 25.52 -5.91
C LEU A 268 -3.88 26.30 -7.01
N MET A 269 -3.26 25.63 -7.98
CA MET A 269 -2.68 26.29 -9.14
C MET A 269 -3.73 26.88 -10.08
N GLN A 270 -4.92 26.28 -10.14
CA GLN A 270 -6.02 26.73 -10.99
C GLN A 270 -6.93 27.75 -10.31
N ALA A 271 -7.04 27.70 -8.98
CA ALA A 271 -7.92 28.58 -8.25
C ALA A 271 -7.26 29.93 -7.94
N ASP A 272 -7.90 31.01 -8.36
CA ASP A 272 -7.47 32.38 -8.07
C ASP A 272 -8.12 32.87 -6.79
N MET A 273 -7.70 32.32 -5.66
CA MET A 273 -8.25 32.59 -4.32
C MET A 273 -7.15 32.54 -3.27
N PRO A 274 -7.29 33.25 -2.14
CA PRO A 274 -6.28 33.25 -1.07
C PRO A 274 -6.05 31.87 -0.44
N LEU A 275 -7.07 31.14 -0.02
CA LEU A 275 -7.04 29.81 0.60
C LEU A 275 -5.87 29.63 1.60
N PRO A 276 -5.81 30.44 2.67
CA PRO A 276 -4.59 30.57 3.47
C PRO A 276 -4.24 29.32 4.26
N ALA A 277 -5.23 28.57 4.75
CA ALA A 277 -4.96 27.34 5.50
C ALA A 277 -4.40 26.22 4.61
N LEU A 278 -4.99 26.04 3.43
CA LEU A 278 -4.58 24.99 2.50
C LEU A 278 -3.26 25.34 1.83
N ARG A 279 -3.11 26.56 1.30
CA ARG A 279 -1.85 27.02 0.70
C ARG A 279 -0.71 27.01 1.71
N GLY A 280 -0.96 27.46 2.94
CA GLY A 280 0.03 27.44 3.98
C GLY A 280 0.54 26.03 4.27
N ARG A 281 -0.35 25.08 4.42
CA ARG A 281 0.04 23.68 4.69
C ARG A 281 0.80 23.06 3.53
N LEU A 282 0.33 23.24 2.31
CA LEU A 282 0.99 22.68 1.11
C LEU A 282 2.34 23.34 0.81
N GLN A 283 2.59 24.52 1.34
CA GLN A 283 3.91 25.19 1.32
C GLN A 283 4.83 24.75 2.45
N GLY A 284 4.38 23.82 3.31
CA GLY A 284 5.19 23.25 4.37
C GLY A 284 5.05 23.89 5.74
N LYS A 285 4.11 24.83 5.95
CA LYS A 285 3.88 25.41 7.27
C LYS A 285 3.32 24.38 8.24
N GLU A 286 3.85 24.40 9.46
CA GLU A 286 3.40 23.47 10.51
C GLU A 286 1.96 23.75 10.93
N GLU A 287 1.24 22.69 11.29
CA GLU A 287 -0.17 22.77 11.68
C GLU A 287 -0.39 23.71 12.87
N ALA A 288 0.47 23.63 13.88
CA ALA A 288 0.37 24.51 15.06
C ALA A 288 0.56 25.99 14.70
N ALA A 289 1.49 26.31 13.81
CA ALA A 289 1.72 27.67 13.34
C ALA A 289 0.52 28.21 12.55
N LEU A 290 -0.09 27.38 11.70
CA LEU A 290 -1.29 27.75 10.95
C LEU A 290 -2.48 28.00 11.88
N CYS A 291 -2.67 27.15 12.89
CA CYS A 291 -3.71 27.36 13.89
C CYS A 291 -3.54 28.68 14.62
N ALA A 292 -2.32 29.04 15.01
CA ALA A 292 -2.02 30.30 15.69
C ALA A 292 -2.33 31.49 14.79
N VAL A 293 -1.86 31.51 13.57
CA VAL A 293 -2.06 32.63 12.62
C VAL A 293 -3.54 32.78 12.23
N LEU A 294 -4.24 31.68 12.02
CA LEU A 294 -5.65 31.68 11.59
C LEU A 294 -6.64 31.71 12.77
N GLN A 295 -6.14 31.75 13.99
CA GLN A 295 -6.94 31.76 15.22
C GLN A 295 -7.90 30.56 15.30
N LEU A 296 -7.39 29.38 14.96
CA LEU A 296 -8.11 28.12 15.04
C LEU A 296 -7.81 27.38 16.35
N THR A 297 -8.81 26.70 16.89
CA THR A 297 -8.73 26.06 18.21
C THR A 297 -7.96 24.78 18.26
N GLY A 298 -7.56 24.19 17.12
CA GLY A 298 -6.79 22.98 17.06
C GLY A 298 -6.90 22.26 15.73
N ARG A 299 -6.35 21.03 15.69
CA ARG A 299 -6.22 20.24 14.47
C ARG A 299 -7.56 19.97 13.78
N LYS A 300 -8.61 19.66 14.57
CA LYS A 300 -9.93 19.37 14.00
C LYS A 300 -10.51 20.58 13.27
N ALA A 301 -10.37 21.78 13.86
CA ALA A 301 -10.80 23.02 13.23
C ALA A 301 -9.97 23.32 11.96
N LEU A 302 -8.68 23.05 11.98
CA LEU A 302 -7.81 23.21 10.82
C LEU A 302 -8.20 22.27 9.67
N GLN A 303 -8.47 21.00 9.96
CA GLN A 303 -8.94 20.04 8.95
C GLN A 303 -10.27 20.47 8.33
N ALA A 304 -11.20 20.93 9.14
CA ALA A 304 -12.48 21.46 8.67
C ALA A 304 -12.28 22.68 7.75
N ARG A 305 -11.33 23.54 8.10
CA ARG A 305 -10.97 24.71 7.30
C ARG A 305 -10.36 24.29 5.95
N TRP A 306 -9.45 23.32 5.92
CA TRP A 306 -8.88 22.79 4.68
C TRP A 306 -9.96 22.27 3.73
N ARG A 307 -10.92 21.49 4.26
CA ARG A 307 -12.01 20.92 3.46
C ARG A 307 -12.90 22.01 2.88
N ARG A 308 -13.23 23.01 3.69
CA ARG A 308 -14.02 24.16 3.24
C ARG A 308 -13.29 24.96 2.15
N GLU A 309 -12.00 25.21 2.31
CA GLU A 309 -11.20 25.92 1.32
C GLU A 309 -11.11 25.14 0.00
N ALA A 310 -10.94 23.81 0.05
CA ALA A 310 -10.98 22.97 -1.13
C ALA A 310 -12.34 23.01 -1.82
N ALA A 311 -13.42 22.99 -1.06
CA ALA A 311 -14.78 23.11 -1.59
C ALA A 311 -15.00 24.47 -2.29
N ASP A 312 -14.55 25.54 -1.67
CA ASP A 312 -14.64 26.89 -2.23
C ASP A 312 -13.84 27.00 -3.55
N ALA A 313 -12.65 26.42 -3.58
CA ALA A 313 -11.82 26.37 -4.77
C ALA A 313 -12.50 25.61 -5.92
N LEU A 314 -13.06 24.43 -5.65
CA LEU A 314 -13.79 23.65 -6.66
C LEU A 314 -15.00 24.42 -7.19
N ARG A 315 -15.78 25.05 -6.30
CA ARG A 315 -16.93 25.86 -6.73
C ARG A 315 -16.53 27.08 -7.56
N SER A 316 -15.41 27.69 -7.26
CA SER A 316 -14.91 28.84 -8.03
C SER A 316 -14.57 28.47 -9.47
N LEU A 317 -14.16 27.22 -9.71
CA LEU A 317 -13.81 26.75 -11.05
C LEU A 317 -15.03 26.26 -11.83
N ASP A 318 -15.91 25.51 -11.18
CA ASP A 318 -17.14 24.98 -11.78
C ASP A 318 -18.13 24.57 -10.67
N ALA A 319 -19.04 25.48 -10.34
CA ALA A 319 -19.98 25.29 -9.25
C ALA A 319 -20.93 24.09 -9.47
N ALA A 320 -21.43 23.91 -10.68
CA ALA A 320 -22.32 22.80 -11.01
C ALA A 320 -21.63 21.46 -10.87
N ARG A 321 -20.39 21.35 -11.36
CA ARG A 321 -19.57 20.16 -11.24
C ARG A 321 -19.23 19.86 -9.77
N ALA A 322 -18.87 20.87 -9.01
CA ALA A 322 -18.58 20.73 -7.57
C ALA A 322 -19.80 20.19 -6.81
N ASP A 323 -20.99 20.73 -7.07
CA ASP A 323 -22.22 20.28 -6.42
C ASP A 323 -22.62 18.85 -6.81
N ALA A 324 -22.44 18.48 -8.07
CA ALA A 324 -22.68 17.11 -8.55
C ALA A 324 -21.75 16.11 -7.86
N LEU A 325 -20.46 16.44 -7.74
CA LEU A 325 -19.49 15.60 -7.06
C LEU A 325 -19.77 15.53 -5.55
N ARG A 326 -20.17 16.62 -4.93
CA ARG A 326 -20.59 16.63 -3.51
C ARG A 326 -21.70 15.63 -3.27
N GLN A 327 -22.74 15.62 -4.10
CA GLN A 327 -23.84 14.66 -4.00
C GLN A 327 -23.35 13.24 -4.19
N GLN A 328 -22.45 13.01 -5.14
CA GLN A 328 -21.90 11.70 -5.44
C GLN A 328 -21.11 11.10 -4.27
N VAL A 329 -20.27 11.88 -3.59
CA VAL A 329 -19.42 11.37 -2.53
C VAL A 329 -20.06 11.38 -1.14
N ALA A 330 -20.98 12.29 -0.87
CA ALA A 330 -21.58 12.43 0.45
C ALA A 330 -22.39 11.20 0.88
N HIS A 331 -23.09 10.54 -0.04
CA HIS A 331 -23.89 9.37 0.30
C HIS A 331 -23.06 8.13 0.64
N LEU A 332 -21.77 8.11 0.32
CA LEU A 332 -20.89 6.97 0.59
C LEU A 332 -20.68 6.70 2.10
N GLN A 333 -21.00 7.67 2.96
CA GLN A 333 -20.91 7.49 4.40
C GLN A 333 -21.89 6.43 4.96
N PHE A 334 -22.94 6.09 4.22
CA PHE A 334 -23.96 5.18 4.66
C PHE A 334 -23.64 3.70 4.34
N PHE A 335 -22.52 3.44 3.75
CA PHE A 335 -22.05 2.09 3.40
C PHE A 335 -20.83 1.63 4.29
#